data_e00ec0cb053d056a0246c5d03b35ae0a
#
_entry.id   e00ec0cb053d056a0246c5d03b35ae0a
#
_cell.length_a   1.000
_cell.length_b   1.000
_cell.length_c   1.000
_cell.angle_alpha   90.00
_cell.angle_beta   90.00
_cell.angle_gamma   90.00
#
_symmetry.space_group_name_H-M   'P 1'
#
loop_
_entity.id
_entity.type
_entity.pdbx_description
1 polymer ?
#
loop_
_entity_poly.entity_id
_entity_poly.type
_entity_poly.pdbx_seq_one_letter_code
_entity_poly.pdbx_strand_id
1 'polypeptide(L)'
;MAKHTCAICGAEVNLMSGQKLADGNYICRKNCGKKCFKALDKVSAHLPMITEHIAQIEKGTKIWNEVLLPLKKSKSKDEKLVEFGTSGGADLYVSPSTGLAALVETHYKIFVFGKYQKACVYRIGDLARYDYFEEEQKNSEGKMEKKHFMGLVFDNTTGMAAFNLQLPTKKACDALEKCFNEIFGIQKTVRNSLNNAKRQMDALKSVAGAVKAAAQGNLDEAAVTQAMGDVDAYVRGDRTEILAKADAILAKYR
;
A
#
# COMPACT_ATOMS: atom_id res chain seq x y z
N MET A 1 -21.32 17.89 -30.04
CA MET A 1 -20.79 16.95 -29.06
C MET A 1 -21.32 17.31 -27.68
N ALA A 2 -21.75 16.34 -26.91
CA ALA A 2 -22.22 16.61 -25.55
C ALA A 2 -21.08 17.22 -24.70
N LYS A 3 -21.40 18.33 -24.01
CA LYS A 3 -20.49 19.01 -23.08
C LYS A 3 -20.83 18.56 -21.68
N HIS A 4 -19.82 18.30 -20.90
CA HIS A 4 -19.90 17.92 -19.50
C HIS A 4 -19.02 18.85 -18.65
N THR A 5 -19.24 18.89 -17.35
CA THR A 5 -18.44 19.66 -16.41
C THR A 5 -17.56 18.71 -15.61
N CYS A 6 -16.27 19.04 -15.45
CA CYS A 6 -15.39 18.30 -14.56
C CYS A 6 -15.86 18.47 -13.10
N ALA A 7 -16.22 17.37 -12.44
CA ALA A 7 -16.76 17.39 -11.08
C ALA A 7 -15.74 17.87 -10.01
N ILE A 8 -14.44 17.95 -10.36
CA ILE A 8 -13.40 18.39 -9.42
C ILE A 8 -13.03 19.87 -9.61
N CYS A 9 -12.80 20.32 -10.84
CA CYS A 9 -12.31 21.68 -11.10
C CYS A 9 -13.28 22.58 -11.86
N GLY A 10 -14.48 22.11 -12.20
CA GLY A 10 -15.51 22.89 -12.91
C GLY A 10 -15.23 23.13 -14.40
N ALA A 11 -14.11 22.68 -14.95
CA ALA A 11 -13.77 22.90 -16.35
C ALA A 11 -14.75 22.16 -17.30
N GLU A 12 -15.11 22.80 -18.39
CA GLU A 12 -15.90 22.16 -19.45
C GLU A 12 -15.06 21.07 -20.15
N VAL A 13 -15.63 19.89 -20.32
CA VAL A 13 -15.01 18.73 -20.97
C VAL A 13 -15.98 18.10 -21.98
N ASN A 14 -15.41 17.41 -22.96
CA ASN A 14 -16.12 16.59 -23.93
C ASN A 14 -15.59 15.14 -23.89
N LEU A 15 -16.07 14.27 -24.77
CA LEU A 15 -15.65 12.87 -24.82
C LEU A 15 -14.12 12.68 -25.00
N MET A 16 -13.42 13.63 -25.65
CA MET A 16 -11.98 13.55 -25.88
C MET A 16 -11.16 14.10 -24.70
N SER A 17 -11.64 15.17 -24.05
CA SER A 17 -10.93 15.87 -22.95
C SER A 17 -11.37 15.42 -21.57
N GLY A 18 -12.50 14.72 -21.47
CA GLY A 18 -13.07 14.17 -20.23
C GLY A 18 -12.84 12.67 -20.10
N GLN A 19 -12.87 12.21 -18.86
CA GLN A 19 -12.95 10.81 -18.46
C GLN A 19 -14.24 10.62 -17.68
N LYS A 20 -15.13 9.74 -18.15
CA LYS A 20 -16.33 9.31 -17.42
C LYS A 20 -15.92 8.31 -16.34
N LEU A 21 -16.44 8.49 -15.14
CA LEU A 21 -16.26 7.61 -13.99
C LEU A 21 -17.43 6.61 -13.88
N ALA A 22 -17.29 5.60 -13.04
CA ALA A 22 -18.30 4.56 -12.83
C ALA A 22 -19.64 5.12 -12.30
N ASP A 23 -19.59 6.18 -11.48
CA ASP A 23 -20.77 6.87 -10.95
C ASP A 23 -21.39 7.90 -11.89
N GLY A 24 -20.95 7.94 -13.15
CA GLY A 24 -21.46 8.84 -14.18
C GLY A 24 -20.85 10.24 -14.18
N ASN A 25 -20.07 10.62 -13.19
CA ASN A 25 -19.35 11.87 -13.14
C ASN A 25 -18.25 11.95 -14.21
N TYR A 26 -17.84 13.16 -14.56
CA TYR A 26 -16.74 13.42 -15.49
C TYR A 26 -15.60 14.15 -14.79
N ILE A 27 -14.36 13.77 -15.10
CA ILE A 27 -13.15 14.52 -14.71
C ILE A 27 -12.34 14.90 -15.94
N CYS A 28 -11.66 16.05 -15.92
CA CYS A 28 -10.80 16.45 -17.02
C CYS A 28 -9.52 15.61 -17.06
N ARG A 29 -9.19 15.04 -18.22
CA ARG A 29 -7.98 14.20 -18.40
C ARG A 29 -6.68 14.98 -18.20
N LYS A 30 -6.63 16.25 -18.66
CA LYS A 30 -5.40 17.06 -18.69
C LYS A 30 -4.96 17.56 -17.30
N ASN A 31 -5.89 17.87 -16.40
CA ASN A 31 -5.59 18.41 -15.07
C ASN A 31 -5.89 17.37 -13.98
N CYS A 32 -7.16 17.16 -13.63
CA CYS A 32 -7.53 16.29 -12.51
C CYS A 32 -7.11 14.83 -12.75
N GLY A 33 -7.33 14.30 -13.95
CA GLY A 33 -6.90 12.94 -14.31
C GLY A 33 -5.39 12.74 -14.29
N LYS A 34 -4.61 13.79 -14.61
CA LYS A 34 -3.15 13.73 -14.50
C LYS A 34 -2.63 13.82 -13.07
N LYS A 35 -3.42 14.31 -12.11
CA LYS A 35 -3.03 14.30 -10.70
C LYS A 35 -3.02 12.89 -10.13
N CYS A 36 -3.87 11.98 -10.62
CA CYS A 36 -3.88 10.58 -10.22
C CYS A 36 -2.66 9.82 -10.76
N PHE A 37 -2.37 8.67 -10.16
CA PHE A 37 -1.43 7.70 -10.74
C PHE A 37 -1.96 7.16 -12.06
N LYS A 38 -1.03 6.78 -12.96
CA LYS A 38 -1.38 6.12 -14.22
C LYS A 38 -2.03 4.77 -14.00
N ALA A 39 -1.51 4.03 -13.00
CA ALA A 39 -1.99 2.70 -12.63
C ALA A 39 -3.41 2.68 -12.04
N LEU A 40 -3.95 3.83 -11.60
CA LEU A 40 -5.33 3.90 -11.11
C LEU A 40 -6.31 3.72 -12.27
N ASP A 41 -7.18 2.70 -12.18
CA ASP A 41 -8.28 2.52 -13.12
C ASP A 41 -9.39 3.56 -12.84
N LYS A 42 -9.35 4.63 -13.64
CA LYS A 42 -10.28 5.75 -13.52
C LYS A 42 -11.67 5.44 -14.10
N VAL A 43 -11.77 4.39 -14.92
CA VAL A 43 -13.06 4.00 -15.53
C VAL A 43 -13.96 3.34 -14.48
N SER A 44 -13.35 2.46 -13.66
CA SER A 44 -14.05 1.76 -12.58
C SER A 44 -14.13 2.56 -11.27
N ALA A 45 -13.46 3.73 -11.21
CA ALA A 45 -13.44 4.56 -10.01
C ALA A 45 -14.69 5.45 -9.91
N HIS A 46 -15.09 5.74 -8.66
CA HIS A 46 -16.11 6.73 -8.30
C HIS A 46 -15.45 8.07 -7.93
N LEU A 47 -16.18 9.17 -8.02
CA LEU A 47 -15.66 10.51 -7.72
C LEU A 47 -15.02 10.66 -6.33
N PRO A 48 -15.60 10.15 -5.23
CA PRO A 48 -14.96 10.20 -3.91
C PRO A 48 -13.58 9.54 -3.91
N MET A 49 -13.45 8.34 -4.50
CA MET A 49 -12.17 7.63 -4.60
C MET A 49 -11.10 8.44 -5.35
N ILE A 50 -11.47 9.10 -6.46
CA ILE A 50 -10.56 9.97 -7.22
C ILE A 50 -10.11 11.16 -6.37
N THR A 51 -11.03 11.79 -5.64
CA THR A 51 -10.77 12.96 -4.81
C THR A 51 -9.83 12.60 -3.65
N GLU A 52 -10.11 11.49 -2.97
CA GLU A 52 -9.28 10.96 -1.90
C GLU A 52 -7.89 10.56 -2.41
N HIS A 53 -7.81 9.94 -3.60
CA HIS A 53 -6.54 9.56 -4.19
C HIS A 53 -5.67 10.79 -4.55
N ILE A 54 -6.28 11.87 -5.05
CA ILE A 54 -5.56 13.13 -5.29
C ILE A 54 -5.00 13.69 -3.98
N ALA A 55 -5.81 13.72 -2.92
CA ALA A 55 -5.37 14.17 -1.59
C ALA A 55 -4.26 13.27 -1.02
N GLN A 56 -4.39 11.94 -1.20
CA GLN A 56 -3.38 10.96 -0.81
C GLN A 56 -2.03 11.25 -1.51
N ILE A 57 -2.05 11.54 -2.81
CA ILE A 57 -0.84 11.88 -3.59
C ILE A 57 -0.23 13.21 -3.12
N GLU A 58 -1.04 14.24 -2.92
CA GLU A 58 -0.56 15.57 -2.48
C GLU A 58 0.15 15.44 -1.12
N LYS A 59 -0.47 14.79 -0.16
CA LYS A 59 0.11 14.49 1.15
C LYS A 59 1.32 13.55 1.04
N GLY A 60 1.17 12.44 0.32
CA GLY A 60 2.20 11.42 0.17
C GLY A 60 3.46 11.96 -0.52
N THR A 61 3.31 12.81 -1.55
CA THR A 61 4.44 13.44 -2.24
C THR A 61 5.24 14.36 -1.30
N LYS A 62 4.56 15.08 -0.41
CA LYS A 62 5.23 15.89 0.61
C LYS A 62 6.04 15.02 1.57
N ILE A 63 5.44 13.97 2.11
CA ILE A 63 6.11 13.01 3.02
C ILE A 63 7.28 12.32 2.30
N TRP A 64 7.09 11.91 1.05
CA TRP A 64 8.16 11.34 0.22
C TRP A 64 9.36 12.26 0.15
N ASN A 65 9.18 13.51 -0.24
CA ASN A 65 10.26 14.46 -0.43
C ASN A 65 10.98 14.85 0.87
N GLU A 66 10.23 15.02 1.96
CA GLU A 66 10.75 15.54 3.22
C GLU A 66 11.31 14.44 4.14
N VAL A 67 10.78 13.21 4.06
CA VAL A 67 11.13 12.11 4.98
C VAL A 67 11.83 10.96 4.28
N LEU A 68 11.21 10.38 3.23
CA LEU A 68 11.68 9.11 2.67
C LEU A 68 12.79 9.29 1.64
N LEU A 69 12.70 10.28 0.76
CA LEU A 69 13.72 10.53 -0.26
C LEU A 69 15.12 10.84 0.33
N PRO A 70 15.27 11.59 1.45
CA PRO A 70 16.55 11.74 2.13
C PRO A 70 17.16 10.41 2.59
N LEU A 71 16.34 9.45 3.07
CA LEU A 71 16.80 8.13 3.50
C LEU A 71 17.40 7.29 2.35
N LYS A 72 16.96 7.53 1.11
CA LYS A 72 17.56 6.86 -0.07
C LYS A 72 19.05 7.15 -0.20
N LYS A 73 19.53 8.28 0.34
CA LYS A 73 20.93 8.71 0.35
C LYS A 73 21.66 8.36 1.63
N SER A 74 20.96 7.81 2.63
CA SER A 74 21.57 7.42 3.92
C SER A 74 22.61 6.34 3.70
N LYS A 75 23.73 6.44 4.42
CA LYS A 75 24.79 5.43 4.47
C LYS A 75 24.51 4.39 5.56
N SER A 76 23.60 4.67 6.47
CA SER A 76 23.18 3.73 7.53
C SER A 76 22.37 2.59 6.94
N LYS A 77 22.74 1.36 7.25
CA LYS A 77 21.98 0.17 6.80
C LYS A 77 20.58 0.10 7.41
N ASP A 78 20.45 0.57 8.65
CA ASP A 78 19.22 0.50 9.44
C ASP A 78 18.20 1.56 9.01
N GLU A 79 18.65 2.65 8.37
CA GLU A 79 17.81 3.74 7.88
C GLU A 79 17.53 3.68 6.39
N LYS A 80 18.20 2.77 5.67
CA LYS A 80 18.12 2.73 4.20
C LYS A 80 16.77 2.26 3.72
N LEU A 81 16.23 2.94 2.70
CA LEU A 81 15.06 2.46 1.96
C LEU A 81 15.38 1.16 1.20
N VAL A 82 14.48 0.19 1.30
CA VAL A 82 14.46 -0.97 0.41
C VAL A 82 13.65 -0.60 -0.82
N GLU A 83 14.26 -0.71 -2.00
CA GLU A 83 13.65 -0.33 -3.28
C GLU A 83 13.26 -1.59 -4.07
N PHE A 84 12.02 -1.64 -4.52
CA PHE A 84 11.50 -2.66 -5.41
C PHE A 84 11.08 -1.99 -6.72
N GLY A 85 11.98 -2.06 -7.71
CA GLY A 85 11.71 -1.55 -9.05
C GLY A 85 10.63 -2.37 -9.75
N THR A 86 9.69 -1.69 -10.42
CA THR A 86 8.59 -2.33 -11.11
C THR A 86 8.67 -2.15 -12.62
N SER A 87 7.99 -3.01 -13.35
CA SER A 87 7.78 -2.86 -14.80
C SER A 87 6.59 -1.94 -15.12
N GLY A 88 5.82 -1.52 -14.11
CA GLY A 88 4.58 -0.74 -14.26
C GLY A 88 4.72 0.78 -14.15
N GLY A 89 5.94 1.32 -14.00
CA GLY A 89 6.23 2.77 -13.98
C GLY A 89 6.03 3.46 -12.62
N ALA A 90 5.72 2.71 -11.56
CA ALA A 90 5.74 3.20 -10.18
C ALA A 90 6.50 2.22 -9.30
N ASP A 91 7.58 2.66 -8.65
CA ASP A 91 8.41 1.84 -7.79
C ASP A 91 7.92 1.85 -6.35
N LEU A 92 8.07 0.71 -5.65
CA LEU A 92 7.76 0.60 -4.24
C LEU A 92 9.04 0.79 -3.41
N TYR A 93 8.94 1.66 -2.42
CA TYR A 93 9.97 1.90 -1.41
C TYR A 93 9.43 1.52 -0.04
N VAL A 94 10.20 0.75 0.72
CA VAL A 94 9.85 0.28 2.07
C VAL A 94 10.90 0.78 3.06
N SER A 95 10.47 1.43 4.13
CA SER A 95 11.33 1.94 5.20
C SER A 95 10.95 1.32 6.54
N PRO A 96 11.61 0.25 6.98
CA PRO A 96 11.36 -0.35 8.28
C PRO A 96 11.63 0.60 9.45
N SER A 97 12.61 1.51 9.30
CA SER A 97 12.96 2.48 10.35
C SER A 97 11.88 3.52 10.60
N THR A 98 11.09 3.88 9.57
CA THR A 98 10.01 4.87 9.69
C THR A 98 8.63 4.23 9.79
N GLY A 99 8.49 2.95 9.52
CA GLY A 99 7.20 2.27 9.43
C GLY A 99 6.37 2.66 8.21
N LEU A 100 6.99 3.30 7.21
CA LEU A 100 6.31 3.80 6.00
C LEU A 100 6.75 3.06 4.75
N ALA A 101 5.79 2.82 3.86
CA ALA A 101 6.03 2.43 2.48
C ALA A 101 5.55 3.53 1.54
N ALA A 102 6.21 3.70 0.39
CA ALA A 102 5.82 4.66 -0.63
C ALA A 102 5.78 4.00 -2.00
N LEU A 103 4.65 4.12 -2.69
CA LEU A 103 4.55 3.87 -4.11
C LEU A 103 4.85 5.18 -4.84
N VAL A 104 5.87 5.20 -5.71
CA VAL A 104 6.41 6.42 -6.31
C VAL A 104 6.41 6.33 -7.83
N GLU A 105 5.64 7.18 -8.48
CA GLU A 105 5.61 7.33 -9.93
C GLU A 105 6.53 8.47 -10.37
N THR A 106 7.54 8.16 -11.20
CA THR A 106 8.49 9.16 -11.71
C THR A 106 8.09 9.62 -13.10
N HIS A 107 8.01 10.93 -13.29
CA HIS A 107 7.71 11.58 -14.56
C HIS A 107 8.88 12.42 -15.04
N TYR A 108 9.21 12.33 -16.31
CA TYR A 108 10.27 13.12 -16.96
C TYR A 108 9.65 14.28 -17.74
N LYS A 109 10.25 15.46 -17.60
CA LYS A 109 9.90 16.65 -18.40
C LYS A 109 10.75 16.65 -19.68
N ILE A 110 10.11 16.58 -20.86
CA ILE A 110 10.79 16.42 -22.15
C ILE A 110 11.58 17.70 -22.54
N PHE A 111 11.06 18.89 -22.23
CA PHE A 111 11.66 20.17 -22.68
C PHE A 111 12.43 20.94 -21.59
N VAL A 112 12.34 20.51 -20.35
CA VAL A 112 13.08 21.07 -19.24
C VAL A 112 13.74 19.90 -18.54
N PHE A 113 15.07 19.86 -18.55
CA PHE A 113 15.81 18.82 -17.86
C PHE A 113 15.35 18.75 -16.40
N GLY A 114 14.51 17.77 -16.08
CA GLY A 114 13.97 17.61 -14.75
C GLY A 114 13.02 16.43 -14.66
N LYS A 115 12.92 15.90 -13.46
CA LYS A 115 11.95 14.89 -13.09
C LYS A 115 11.08 15.42 -11.95
N TYR A 116 9.84 15.02 -11.92
CA TYR A 116 8.97 15.17 -10.74
C TYR A 116 8.41 13.82 -10.36
N GLN A 117 8.13 13.65 -9.09
CA GLN A 117 7.62 12.40 -8.55
C GLN A 117 6.28 12.65 -7.89
N LYS A 118 5.41 11.68 -8.00
CA LYS A 118 4.18 11.57 -7.22
C LYS A 118 4.33 10.36 -6.32
N ALA A 119 3.85 10.46 -5.09
CA ALA A 119 3.94 9.36 -4.16
C ALA A 119 2.63 9.16 -3.40
N CYS A 120 2.21 7.91 -3.25
CA CYS A 120 1.26 7.48 -2.23
C CYS A 120 2.07 6.87 -1.09
N VAL A 121 1.85 7.36 0.13
CA VAL A 121 2.54 6.85 1.32
C VAL A 121 1.56 6.08 2.19
N TYR A 122 2.00 4.92 2.66
CA TYR A 122 1.23 3.96 3.45
C TYR A 122 1.95 3.66 4.76
N ARG A 123 1.21 3.40 5.83
CA ARG A 123 1.78 2.78 7.02
C ARG A 123 2.00 1.30 6.73
N ILE A 124 3.20 0.80 6.93
CA ILE A 124 3.50 -0.64 6.72
C ILE A 124 2.61 -1.51 7.61
N GLY A 125 2.34 -1.05 8.84
CA GLY A 125 1.47 -1.76 9.77
C GLY A 125 0.02 -1.97 9.30
N ASP A 126 -0.48 -1.15 8.38
CA ASP A 126 -1.81 -1.30 7.78
C ASP A 126 -1.84 -2.29 6.59
N LEU A 127 -0.70 -2.88 6.19
CA LEU A 127 -0.66 -3.86 5.11
C LEU A 127 -1.43 -5.13 5.53
N ALA A 128 -2.67 -5.26 5.09
CA ALA A 128 -3.56 -6.35 5.43
C ALA A 128 -3.21 -7.63 4.66
N ARG A 129 -2.85 -7.50 3.39
CA ARG A 129 -2.59 -8.63 2.50
C ARG A 129 -1.50 -8.30 1.48
N TYR A 130 -0.67 -9.28 1.18
CA TYR A 130 0.35 -9.26 0.12
C TYR A 130 0.46 -10.65 -0.50
N ASP A 131 -0.06 -10.79 -1.73
CA ASP A 131 -0.19 -12.07 -2.41
C ASP A 131 0.55 -12.05 -3.75
N TYR A 132 1.37 -13.08 -3.98
CA TYR A 132 1.98 -13.33 -5.27
C TYR A 132 0.99 -14.01 -6.20
N PHE A 133 0.97 -13.58 -7.48
CA PHE A 133 0.27 -14.27 -8.56
C PHE A 133 0.97 -14.06 -9.91
N GLU A 134 0.65 -14.90 -10.87
CA GLU A 134 1.15 -14.82 -12.24
C GLU A 134 -0.01 -14.58 -13.20
N GLU A 135 0.26 -13.80 -14.25
CA GLU A 135 -0.64 -13.66 -15.40
C GLU A 135 0.12 -13.93 -16.70
N GLU A 136 -0.51 -14.62 -17.63
CA GLU A 136 0.01 -14.77 -18.97
C GLU A 136 -0.46 -13.60 -19.84
N GLN A 137 0.47 -12.81 -20.35
CA GLN A 137 0.20 -11.67 -21.20
C GLN A 137 0.99 -11.77 -22.51
N LYS A 138 0.39 -11.33 -23.61
CA LYS A 138 1.10 -11.22 -24.90
C LYS A 138 2.13 -10.09 -24.81
N ASN A 139 3.38 -10.40 -25.17
CA ASN A 139 4.41 -9.37 -25.33
C ASN A 139 4.25 -8.61 -26.67
N SER A 140 5.11 -7.65 -26.94
CA SER A 140 5.11 -6.85 -28.18
C SER A 140 5.28 -7.69 -29.46
N GLU A 141 5.81 -8.90 -29.36
CA GLU A 141 5.99 -9.86 -30.46
C GLU A 141 4.80 -10.84 -30.61
N GLY A 142 3.76 -10.69 -29.77
CA GLY A 142 2.60 -11.56 -29.75
C GLY A 142 2.80 -12.91 -29.05
N LYS A 143 3.96 -13.16 -28.44
CA LYS A 143 4.25 -14.36 -27.65
C LYS A 143 3.67 -14.24 -26.26
N MET A 144 3.13 -15.33 -25.72
CA MET A 144 2.69 -15.40 -24.33
C MET A 144 3.91 -15.37 -23.41
N GLU A 145 3.89 -14.48 -22.45
CA GLU A 145 4.91 -14.28 -21.43
C GLU A 145 4.28 -14.24 -20.05
N LYS A 146 4.86 -14.95 -19.10
CA LYS A 146 4.43 -14.88 -17.70
C LYS A 146 4.88 -13.58 -17.07
N LYS A 147 3.95 -12.82 -16.54
CA LYS A 147 4.20 -11.64 -15.76
C LYS A 147 3.98 -11.95 -14.28
N HIS A 148 4.83 -11.40 -13.44
CA HIS A 148 4.84 -11.64 -12.00
C HIS A 148 4.28 -10.43 -11.26
N PHE A 149 3.34 -10.66 -10.39
CA PHE A 149 2.65 -9.61 -9.65
C PHE A 149 2.69 -9.88 -8.15
N MET A 150 2.72 -8.79 -7.39
CA MET A 150 2.42 -8.78 -5.96
C MET A 150 1.20 -7.88 -5.75
N GLY A 151 0.09 -8.46 -5.33
CA GLY A 151 -1.10 -7.74 -4.89
C GLY A 151 -0.90 -7.23 -3.47
N LEU A 152 -1.08 -5.93 -3.24
CA LEU A 152 -0.98 -5.31 -1.93
C LEU A 152 -2.31 -4.68 -1.55
N VAL A 153 -2.76 -4.91 -0.31
CA VAL A 153 -3.98 -4.31 0.25
C VAL A 153 -3.64 -3.69 1.60
N PHE A 154 -3.98 -2.43 1.77
CA PHE A 154 -3.78 -1.66 3.00
C PHE A 154 -5.12 -1.33 3.64
N ASP A 155 -5.28 -1.69 4.92
CA ASP A 155 -6.39 -1.24 5.75
C ASP A 155 -6.23 0.25 6.11
N ASN A 156 -7.29 0.88 6.61
CA ASN A 156 -7.27 2.26 7.11
C ASN A 156 -6.67 3.30 6.14
N THR A 157 -6.70 3.01 4.84
CA THR A 157 -6.18 3.89 3.79
C THR A 157 -7.32 4.44 2.94
N THR A 158 -7.37 5.77 2.80
CA THR A 158 -8.26 6.45 1.86
C THR A 158 -7.61 6.55 0.48
N GLY A 159 -8.41 6.61 -0.57
CA GLY A 159 -7.93 6.68 -1.93
C GLY A 159 -7.53 5.29 -2.49
N MET A 160 -6.30 5.13 -2.93
CA MET A 160 -5.82 3.86 -3.50
C MET A 160 -5.30 2.95 -2.38
N ALA A 161 -6.20 2.13 -1.81
CA ALA A 161 -5.86 1.18 -0.74
C ALA A 161 -5.37 -0.18 -1.24
N ALA A 162 -5.67 -0.54 -2.49
CA ALA A 162 -5.25 -1.80 -3.10
C ALA A 162 -4.66 -1.58 -4.48
N PHE A 163 -3.60 -2.31 -4.81
CA PHE A 163 -2.95 -2.24 -6.12
C PHE A 163 -2.08 -3.46 -6.38
N ASN A 164 -1.81 -3.73 -7.67
CA ASN A 164 -0.93 -4.79 -8.12
C ASN A 164 0.39 -4.20 -8.60
N LEU A 165 1.50 -4.70 -8.08
CA LEU A 165 2.86 -4.36 -8.53
C LEU A 165 3.33 -5.42 -9.51
N GLN A 166 3.58 -5.04 -10.76
CA GLN A 166 4.26 -5.90 -11.70
C GLN A 166 5.77 -5.83 -11.44
N LEU A 167 6.33 -6.92 -10.94
CA LEU A 167 7.75 -7.05 -10.65
C LEU A 167 8.47 -7.81 -11.79
N PRO A 168 9.76 -7.54 -12.04
CA PRO A 168 10.45 -8.08 -13.21
C PRO A 168 10.60 -9.60 -13.17
N THR A 169 10.62 -10.21 -12.00
CA THR A 169 10.83 -11.65 -11.81
C THR A 169 10.10 -12.17 -10.57
N LYS A 170 9.82 -13.47 -10.53
CA LYS A 170 9.35 -14.16 -9.32
C LYS A 170 10.28 -13.91 -8.13
N LYS A 171 11.60 -13.93 -8.34
CA LYS A 171 12.59 -13.67 -7.28
C LYS A 171 12.43 -12.29 -6.65
N ALA A 172 12.02 -11.28 -7.44
CA ALA A 172 11.73 -9.95 -6.91
C ALA A 172 10.45 -9.94 -6.04
N CYS A 173 9.42 -10.73 -6.42
CA CYS A 173 8.23 -10.94 -5.58
C CYS A 173 8.59 -11.64 -4.27
N ASP A 174 9.37 -12.72 -4.34
CA ASP A 174 9.83 -13.47 -3.16
C ASP A 174 10.66 -12.56 -2.21
N ALA A 175 11.46 -11.64 -2.76
CA ALA A 175 12.23 -10.68 -1.98
C ALA A 175 11.34 -9.64 -1.29
N LEU A 176 10.27 -9.17 -1.95
CA LEU A 176 9.30 -8.26 -1.35
C LEU A 176 8.49 -8.94 -0.24
N GLU A 177 8.00 -10.15 -0.49
CA GLU A 177 7.33 -10.97 0.52
C GLU A 177 8.23 -11.19 1.73
N LYS A 178 9.49 -11.58 1.49
CA LYS A 178 10.49 -11.75 2.54
C LYS A 178 10.68 -10.47 3.36
N CYS A 179 10.76 -9.32 2.71
CA CYS A 179 10.91 -8.02 3.38
C CYS A 179 9.75 -7.76 4.35
N PHE A 180 8.50 -7.98 3.92
CA PHE A 180 7.34 -7.82 4.81
C PHE A 180 7.31 -8.85 5.93
N ASN A 181 7.61 -10.12 5.63
CA ASN A 181 7.70 -11.17 6.63
C ASN A 181 8.74 -10.84 7.72
N GLU A 182 9.91 -10.29 7.33
CA GLU A 182 10.94 -9.84 8.28
C GLU A 182 10.45 -8.70 9.17
N ILE A 183 9.79 -7.70 8.57
CA ILE A 183 9.24 -6.55 9.30
C ILE A 183 8.20 -7.00 10.32
N PHE A 184 7.33 -7.94 9.95
CA PHE A 184 6.27 -8.45 10.82
C PHE A 184 6.71 -9.60 11.74
N GLY A 185 7.96 -10.03 11.65
CA GLY A 185 8.49 -11.13 12.45
C GLY A 185 7.87 -12.49 12.11
N ILE A 186 7.39 -12.68 10.86
CA ILE A 186 6.71 -13.92 10.41
C ILE A 186 7.71 -14.95 9.88
N GLN A 187 8.97 -14.58 9.63
CA GLN A 187 9.97 -15.48 9.05
C GLN A 187 10.36 -16.64 9.96
N LYS A 188 10.53 -17.81 9.33
CA LYS A 188 10.99 -19.07 9.97
C LYS A 188 12.53 -19.09 10.18
N THR A 189 13.10 -18.11 10.88
CA THR A 189 14.42 -18.29 11.50
C THR A 189 14.23 -19.04 12.82
N VAL A 190 15.26 -19.69 13.35
CA VAL A 190 15.19 -20.40 14.64
C VAL A 190 14.65 -19.48 15.74
N ARG A 191 15.10 -18.21 15.77
CA ARG A 191 14.63 -17.20 16.71
C ARG A 191 13.15 -16.84 16.49
N ASN A 192 12.74 -16.68 15.24
CA ASN A 192 11.35 -16.35 14.91
C ASN A 192 10.42 -17.54 15.08
N SER A 193 10.91 -18.79 14.90
CA SER A 193 10.14 -19.99 15.21
C SER A 193 9.77 -20.06 16.69
N LEU A 194 10.68 -19.70 17.59
CA LEU A 194 10.39 -19.63 19.03
C LEU A 194 9.39 -18.52 19.36
N ASN A 195 9.55 -17.34 18.76
CA ASN A 195 8.59 -16.24 18.93
C ASN A 195 7.22 -16.59 18.37
N ASN A 196 7.16 -17.23 17.20
CA ASN A 196 5.89 -17.69 16.59
C ASN A 196 5.23 -18.78 17.45
N ALA A 197 6.00 -19.72 18.00
CA ALA A 197 5.47 -20.73 18.92
C ALA A 197 4.89 -20.09 20.20
N LYS A 198 5.56 -19.07 20.74
CA LYS A 198 5.05 -18.30 21.88
C LYS A 198 3.76 -17.58 21.55
N ARG A 199 3.69 -16.83 20.42
CA ARG A 199 2.47 -16.14 19.95
C ARG A 199 1.32 -17.13 19.74
N GLN A 200 1.59 -18.30 19.14
CA GLN A 200 0.60 -19.35 18.94
C GLN A 200 0.05 -19.86 20.30
N MET A 201 0.92 -20.11 21.26
CA MET A 201 0.49 -20.52 22.59
C MET A 201 -0.32 -19.44 23.30
N ASP A 202 0.08 -18.17 23.19
CA ASP A 202 -0.63 -17.05 23.80
C ASP A 202 -2.03 -16.88 23.16
N ALA A 203 -2.14 -16.91 21.83
CA ALA A 203 -3.40 -16.89 21.11
C ALA A 203 -4.32 -18.06 21.51
N LEU A 204 -3.79 -19.29 21.58
CA LEU A 204 -4.56 -20.47 22.01
C LEU A 204 -5.05 -20.36 23.46
N LYS A 205 -4.22 -19.83 24.36
CA LYS A 205 -4.63 -19.60 25.77
C LYS A 205 -5.72 -18.57 25.88
N SER A 206 -5.64 -17.45 25.13
CA SER A 206 -6.64 -16.39 25.14
C SER A 206 -7.97 -16.88 24.58
N VAL A 207 -7.97 -17.64 23.47
CA VAL A 207 -9.17 -18.27 22.92
C VAL A 207 -9.76 -19.27 23.91
N ALA A 208 -8.95 -20.13 24.52
CA ALA A 208 -9.43 -21.10 25.50
C ALA A 208 -10.02 -20.42 26.74
N GLY A 209 -9.43 -19.31 27.17
CA GLY A 209 -9.96 -18.47 28.26
C GLY A 209 -11.31 -17.86 27.92
N ALA A 210 -11.45 -17.29 26.73
CA ALA A 210 -12.72 -16.70 26.26
C ALA A 210 -13.83 -17.76 26.12
N VAL A 211 -13.52 -18.94 25.56
CA VAL A 211 -14.46 -20.05 25.42
C VAL A 211 -14.91 -20.56 26.79
N LYS A 212 -14.00 -20.69 27.77
CA LYS A 212 -14.33 -21.09 29.15
C LYS A 212 -15.21 -20.08 29.85
N ALA A 213 -14.93 -18.77 29.69
CA ALA A 213 -15.76 -17.70 30.25
C ALA A 213 -17.19 -17.71 29.63
N ALA A 214 -17.29 -17.90 28.33
CA ALA A 214 -18.55 -18.02 27.62
C ALA A 214 -19.39 -19.24 28.11
N ALA A 215 -18.71 -20.38 28.29
CA ALA A 215 -19.38 -21.60 28.80
C ALA A 215 -19.87 -21.48 30.26
N GLN A 216 -19.30 -20.54 31.03
CA GLN A 216 -19.71 -20.23 32.40
C GLN A 216 -20.77 -19.11 32.47
N GLY A 217 -21.27 -18.61 31.32
CA GLY A 217 -22.23 -17.52 31.27
C GLY A 217 -21.65 -16.12 31.55
N ASN A 218 -20.34 -16.00 31.73
CA ASN A 218 -19.62 -14.77 31.92
C ASN A 218 -18.94 -14.36 30.60
N LEU A 219 -19.71 -13.85 29.65
CA LEU A 219 -19.17 -13.28 28.42
C LEU A 219 -18.55 -11.92 28.77
N ASP A 220 -17.24 -11.92 28.99
CA ASP A 220 -16.48 -10.70 29.14
C ASP A 220 -16.06 -10.20 27.75
N GLU A 221 -16.68 -9.12 27.31
CA GLU A 221 -16.41 -8.49 26.00
C GLU A 221 -14.92 -8.10 25.88
N ALA A 222 -14.28 -7.72 26.97
CA ALA A 222 -12.86 -7.40 27.03
C ALA A 222 -11.99 -8.64 26.78
N ALA A 223 -12.36 -9.80 27.37
CA ALA A 223 -11.64 -11.06 27.16
C ALA A 223 -11.77 -11.58 25.71
N VAL A 224 -12.94 -11.39 25.08
CA VAL A 224 -13.15 -11.73 23.66
C VAL A 224 -12.31 -10.82 22.76
N THR A 225 -12.33 -9.52 23.02
CA THR A 225 -11.53 -8.55 22.26
C THR A 225 -10.03 -8.84 22.38
N GLN A 226 -9.55 -9.17 23.57
CA GLN A 226 -8.16 -9.57 23.81
C GLN A 226 -7.81 -10.85 23.03
N ALA A 227 -8.65 -11.88 23.08
CA ALA A 227 -8.43 -13.13 22.35
C ALA A 227 -8.37 -12.92 20.83
N MET A 228 -9.24 -12.07 20.29
CA MET A 228 -9.20 -11.69 18.85
C MET A 228 -7.91 -10.94 18.51
N GLY A 229 -7.47 -10.04 19.37
CA GLY A 229 -6.19 -9.30 19.19
C GLY A 229 -4.98 -10.25 19.20
N ASP A 230 -4.94 -11.23 20.11
CA ASP A 230 -3.86 -12.20 20.19
C ASP A 230 -3.81 -13.14 18.97
N VAL A 231 -4.98 -13.53 18.43
CA VAL A 231 -5.08 -14.30 17.18
C VAL A 231 -4.62 -13.47 15.99
N ASP A 232 -5.03 -12.20 15.89
CA ASP A 232 -4.59 -11.32 14.83
C ASP A 232 -3.07 -11.09 14.87
N ALA A 233 -2.50 -10.84 16.04
CA ALA A 233 -1.06 -10.71 16.25
C ALA A 233 -0.28 -11.99 15.87
N TYR A 234 -0.87 -13.17 16.11
CA TYR A 234 -0.27 -14.44 15.68
C TYR A 234 -0.27 -14.58 14.15
N VAL A 235 -1.40 -14.30 13.50
CA VAL A 235 -1.59 -14.48 12.05
C VAL A 235 -0.84 -13.42 11.25
N ARG A 236 -0.90 -12.15 11.69
CA ARG A 236 -0.38 -10.99 10.94
C ARG A 236 0.96 -10.48 11.43
N GLY A 237 1.48 -11.02 12.56
CA GLY A 237 2.64 -10.50 13.24
C GLY A 237 2.34 -9.26 14.11
N ASP A 238 3.28 -8.95 15.02
CA ASP A 238 3.16 -7.76 15.88
C ASP A 238 3.47 -6.49 15.07
N ARG A 239 2.51 -5.58 15.00
CA ARG A 239 2.57 -4.35 14.21
C ARG A 239 2.63 -3.08 15.06
N THR A 240 2.56 -3.22 16.39
CA THR A 240 2.47 -2.10 17.32
C THR A 240 3.63 -1.12 17.16
N GLU A 241 4.86 -1.63 17.14
CA GLU A 241 6.05 -0.78 17.01
C GLU A 241 6.13 -0.08 15.65
N ILE A 242 5.84 -0.81 14.57
CA ILE A 242 5.91 -0.26 13.21
C ILE A 242 4.84 0.80 12.97
N LEU A 243 3.64 0.62 13.55
CA LEU A 243 2.57 1.62 13.50
C LEU A 243 2.94 2.86 14.31
N ALA A 244 3.48 2.71 15.51
CA ALA A 244 3.92 3.82 16.34
C ALA A 244 4.98 4.69 15.66
N LYS A 245 5.95 4.07 14.96
CA LYS A 245 6.96 4.79 14.16
C LYS A 245 6.31 5.60 13.05
N ALA A 246 5.39 5.00 12.31
CA ALA A 246 4.68 5.69 11.23
C ALA A 246 3.83 6.85 11.76
N ASP A 247 3.07 6.65 12.85
CA ASP A 247 2.19 7.65 13.42
C ASP A 247 2.96 8.85 13.97
N ALA A 248 4.12 8.66 14.58
CA ALA A 248 5.00 9.73 15.06
C ALA A 248 5.44 10.67 13.93
N ILE A 249 5.67 10.13 12.73
CA ILE A 249 6.01 10.91 11.54
C ILE A 249 4.76 11.58 10.97
N LEU A 250 3.69 10.81 10.76
CA LEU A 250 2.46 11.27 10.10
C LEU A 250 1.71 12.32 10.90
N ALA A 251 1.91 12.40 12.22
CA ALA A 251 1.34 13.44 13.07
C ALA A 251 1.71 14.86 12.62
N LYS A 252 2.89 15.03 12.00
CA LYS A 252 3.35 16.32 11.45
C LYS A 252 2.65 16.75 10.15
N TYR A 253 1.88 15.85 9.54
CA TYR A 253 1.22 16.05 8.24
C TYR A 253 -0.31 15.93 8.33
N ARG A 254 -0.86 15.96 9.54
CA ARG A 254 -2.31 15.98 9.79
C ARG A 254 -2.93 17.33 9.50
#